data_0260081794a7cc81a85b36b1ac64e3ac
#
_entry.id   0260081794a7cc81a85b36b1ac64e3ac
#
_cell.length_a   1.000
_cell.length_b   1.000
_cell.length_c   1.000
_cell.angle_alpha   90.00
_cell.angle_beta   90.00
_cell.angle_gamma   90.00
#
_symmetry.space_group_name_H-M   'P 1'
#
loop_
_entity.id
_entity.type
_entity.pdbx_description
1 polymer ?
#
loop_
_entity_poly.entity_id
_entity_poly.type
_entity_poly.pdbx_seq_one_letter_code
_entity_poly.pdbx_strand_id
1 'polypeptide(L)'
;MRNKLFDTLTNSFKTVVGKIRYKDDAKALTKAVGELKKSLLKSDVHHKTTKELVQQVDLKTKAFGIGQDSFLKALRESLTDILTVEGNQGFVFASTPLTTILMTGLQGSGKTTTTGKLATYLKLRNKKVLICAADLQRLAAVEQLKQIGAQIEVDVYFDENETNPVNVVKNAKKKAQDGLYDVLLVDTAGRLAIDDELMEQLSDIKTTVNPDEIFYVADSLTGHDATRTATTFKEKIGIDGVILSKYDGDTKGGVAISLSHQVGVPLRFVGVGEKMENLEVFIPDRIVSRLMGTGDIEGLAEKASAVIDEKKAKEVSKKIRKGEFNFNDFLDQLEMMKKLGSMKSIMGMIPGMGGMSDKLKDMDLEGSGEIKRIKSLISSMTTKEREKPDLINLSRKRRMAKGCGLSEVQVNKILKQFKNAAKMAKKMAGKGGMKDMQKMMAQMGNQGQIPR
;
A
#
# COMPACT_ATOMS: atom_id res chain seq x y z
N MET A 1 11.39 10.35 2.08
CA MET A 1 10.24 11.12 1.52
C MET A 1 9.07 11.00 2.47
N ARG A 2 8.35 12.10 2.76
CA ARG A 2 7.11 12.09 3.57
C ARG A 2 6.09 11.18 2.89
N ASN A 3 5.43 10.31 3.66
CA ASN A 3 4.20 9.65 3.17
C ASN A 3 3.12 10.75 3.18
N LYS A 4 3.02 11.47 2.08
CA LYS A 4 2.08 12.59 1.89
C LYS A 4 0.76 12.12 1.29
N LEU A 5 0.47 10.81 1.38
CA LEU A 5 -0.72 10.22 0.79
C LEU A 5 -1.95 10.97 1.32
N PHE A 6 -2.69 11.61 0.42
CA PHE A 6 -3.92 12.35 0.70
C PHE A 6 -3.83 13.54 1.67
N ASP A 7 -2.62 14.00 2.05
CA ASP A 7 -2.47 15.11 3.01
C ASP A 7 -3.35 16.32 2.62
N THR A 8 -3.45 16.61 1.33
CA THR A 8 -4.23 17.76 0.82
C THR A 8 -5.72 17.57 1.09
N LEU A 9 -6.32 16.44 0.70
CA LEU A 9 -7.74 16.16 0.93
C LEU A 9 -8.06 15.98 2.41
N THR A 10 -7.26 15.19 3.14
CA THR A 10 -7.48 14.94 4.56
C THR A 10 -7.48 16.22 5.39
N ASN A 11 -6.51 17.12 5.16
CA ASN A 11 -6.45 18.41 5.87
C ASN A 11 -7.60 19.34 5.46
N SER A 12 -7.98 19.30 4.18
CA SER A 12 -9.13 20.06 3.68
C SER A 12 -10.43 19.59 4.31
N PHE A 13 -10.66 18.29 4.39
CA PHE A 13 -11.86 17.72 5.03
C PHE A 13 -11.94 18.10 6.51
N LYS A 14 -10.84 18.00 7.26
CA LYS A 14 -10.79 18.45 8.67
C LYS A 14 -11.15 19.92 8.81
N THR A 15 -10.65 20.77 7.92
CA THR A 15 -10.91 22.21 7.93
C THR A 15 -12.39 22.52 7.62
N VAL A 16 -12.96 21.83 6.62
CA VAL A 16 -14.35 22.00 6.22
C VAL A 16 -15.30 21.58 7.33
N VAL A 17 -15.06 20.41 7.92
CA VAL A 17 -15.86 19.86 9.03
C VAL A 17 -15.85 20.79 10.24
N GLY A 18 -14.70 21.37 10.58
CA GLY A 18 -14.57 22.30 11.73
C GLY A 18 -15.38 23.60 11.61
N LYS A 19 -15.95 23.88 10.42
CA LYS A 19 -16.79 25.08 10.19
C LYS A 19 -18.27 24.88 10.56
N ILE A 20 -18.71 23.63 10.66
CA ILE A 20 -20.08 23.32 11.10
C ILE A 20 -20.06 23.18 12.62
N ARG A 21 -20.14 24.30 13.33
CA ARG A 21 -20.05 24.31 14.80
C ARG A 21 -21.38 24.15 15.51
N TYR A 22 -22.49 24.49 14.86
CA TYR A 22 -23.84 24.53 15.47
C TYR A 22 -24.78 23.59 14.69
N LYS A 23 -25.72 22.98 15.40
CA LYS A 23 -26.82 22.21 14.81
C LYS A 23 -27.80 23.20 14.12
N ASP A 24 -28.37 22.69 12.99
CA ASP A 24 -29.40 23.40 12.21
C ASP A 24 -28.97 24.71 11.55
N ASP A 25 -27.67 24.97 11.39
CA ASP A 25 -27.17 26.16 10.71
C ASP A 25 -27.02 25.90 9.20
N ALA A 26 -28.07 26.19 8.42
CA ALA A 26 -28.09 26.06 6.98
C ALA A 26 -27.04 26.94 6.25
N LYS A 27 -26.69 28.12 6.82
CA LYS A 27 -25.65 28.98 6.24
C LYS A 27 -24.27 28.37 6.41
N ALA A 28 -23.99 27.79 7.58
CA ALA A 28 -22.74 27.08 7.84
C ALA A 28 -22.61 25.88 6.91
N LEU A 29 -23.69 25.12 6.68
CA LEU A 29 -23.70 24.00 5.73
C LEU A 29 -23.37 24.47 4.31
N THR A 30 -24.05 25.51 3.80
CA THR A 30 -23.78 26.06 2.45
C THR A 30 -22.31 26.48 2.30
N LYS A 31 -21.73 27.12 3.32
CA LYS A 31 -20.32 27.52 3.32
C LYS A 31 -19.39 26.32 3.33
N ALA A 32 -19.68 25.29 4.14
CA ALA A 32 -18.90 24.06 4.23
C ALA A 32 -18.93 23.30 2.89
N VAL A 33 -20.10 23.16 2.27
CA VAL A 33 -20.30 22.54 0.95
C VAL A 33 -19.52 23.31 -0.13
N GLY A 34 -19.56 24.64 -0.11
CA GLY A 34 -18.78 25.46 -1.04
C GLY A 34 -17.27 25.29 -0.89
N GLU A 35 -16.76 25.10 0.32
CA GLU A 35 -15.34 24.85 0.56
C GLU A 35 -14.94 23.40 0.26
N LEU A 36 -15.82 22.44 0.50
CA LEU A 36 -15.63 21.06 0.06
C LEU A 36 -15.42 21.01 -1.45
N LYS A 37 -16.28 21.71 -2.22
CA LYS A 37 -16.14 21.84 -3.66
C LYS A 37 -14.77 22.36 -4.09
N LYS A 38 -14.31 23.47 -3.47
CA LYS A 38 -12.99 24.05 -3.76
C LYS A 38 -11.86 23.08 -3.43
N SER A 39 -11.97 22.36 -2.33
CA SER A 39 -10.96 21.41 -1.87
C SER A 39 -10.83 20.21 -2.81
N LEU A 40 -11.96 19.66 -3.27
CA LEU A 40 -11.99 18.56 -4.22
C LEU A 40 -11.36 18.94 -5.56
N LEU A 41 -11.73 20.12 -6.11
CA LEU A 41 -11.13 20.62 -7.34
C LEU A 41 -9.62 20.88 -7.21
N LYS A 42 -9.17 21.41 -6.07
CA LYS A 42 -7.74 21.61 -5.78
C LYS A 42 -6.98 20.29 -5.67
N SER A 43 -7.66 19.22 -5.37
CA SER A 43 -7.11 17.87 -5.24
C SER A 43 -7.26 17.03 -6.51
N ASP A 44 -7.45 17.68 -7.66
CA ASP A 44 -7.58 17.05 -8.99
C ASP A 44 -8.79 16.10 -9.10
N VAL A 45 -9.84 16.30 -8.32
CA VAL A 45 -11.11 15.62 -8.55
C VAL A 45 -11.82 16.26 -9.74
N HIS A 46 -12.23 15.43 -10.70
CA HIS A 46 -12.89 15.90 -11.92
C HIS A 46 -14.15 16.70 -11.59
N HIS A 47 -14.42 17.77 -12.35
CA HIS A 47 -15.47 18.73 -12.01
C HIS A 47 -16.88 18.14 -11.95
N LYS A 48 -17.22 17.18 -12.83
CA LYS A 48 -18.51 16.46 -12.81
C LYS A 48 -18.64 15.64 -11.53
N THR A 49 -17.61 14.86 -11.19
CA THR A 49 -17.54 14.08 -9.96
C THR A 49 -17.65 14.97 -8.72
N THR A 50 -16.93 16.11 -8.73
CA THR A 50 -17.00 17.11 -7.64
C THR A 50 -18.42 17.65 -7.46
N LYS A 51 -19.11 18.00 -8.55
CA LYS A 51 -20.49 18.51 -8.51
C LYS A 51 -21.44 17.49 -7.88
N GLU A 52 -21.35 16.25 -8.30
CA GLU A 52 -22.22 15.18 -7.83
C GLU A 52 -21.92 14.83 -6.37
N LEU A 53 -20.66 14.65 -5.99
CA LEU A 53 -20.26 14.38 -4.61
C LEU A 53 -20.76 15.46 -3.65
N VAL A 54 -20.56 16.72 -4.02
CA VAL A 54 -20.97 17.86 -3.20
C VAL A 54 -22.50 17.91 -3.05
N GLN A 55 -23.23 17.62 -4.12
CA GLN A 55 -24.71 17.56 -4.09
C GLN A 55 -25.19 16.41 -3.19
N GLN A 56 -24.60 15.22 -3.28
CA GLN A 56 -24.94 14.08 -2.43
C GLN A 56 -24.65 14.40 -0.94
N VAL A 57 -23.52 15.01 -0.62
CA VAL A 57 -23.16 15.40 0.74
C VAL A 57 -24.14 16.42 1.30
N ASP A 58 -24.56 17.43 0.51
CA ASP A 58 -25.55 18.41 0.93
C ASP A 58 -26.92 17.77 1.23
N LEU A 59 -27.41 16.94 0.31
CA LEU A 59 -28.69 16.24 0.47
C LEU A 59 -28.69 15.29 1.66
N LYS A 60 -27.67 14.44 1.79
CA LYS A 60 -27.58 13.49 2.90
C LYS A 60 -27.40 14.21 4.25
N THR A 61 -26.61 15.30 4.30
CA THR A 61 -26.45 16.10 5.55
C THR A 61 -27.79 16.68 6.00
N LYS A 62 -28.59 17.20 5.07
CA LYS A 62 -29.93 17.72 5.39
C LYS A 62 -30.87 16.61 5.87
N ALA A 63 -30.80 15.42 5.25
CA ALA A 63 -31.60 14.26 5.64
C ALA A 63 -31.24 13.72 7.04
N PHE A 64 -29.96 13.77 7.43
CA PHE A 64 -29.50 13.34 8.77
C PHE A 64 -29.71 14.38 9.87
N GLY A 65 -30.13 15.60 9.51
CA GLY A 65 -30.13 16.77 10.40
C GLY A 65 -28.80 17.51 10.34
N ILE A 66 -28.84 18.84 10.14
CA ILE A 66 -27.63 19.65 9.94
C ILE A 66 -26.78 19.65 11.20
N GLY A 67 -25.53 19.19 11.08
CA GLY A 67 -24.57 19.12 12.17
C GLY A 67 -23.22 18.55 11.70
N GLN A 68 -22.23 18.65 12.57
CA GLN A 68 -20.87 18.20 12.26
C GLN A 68 -20.80 16.68 11.98
N ASP A 69 -21.42 15.89 12.86
CA ASP A 69 -21.43 14.43 12.73
C ASP A 69 -22.23 13.98 11.51
N SER A 70 -23.35 14.63 11.23
CA SER A 70 -24.19 14.39 10.05
C SER A 70 -23.42 14.69 8.76
N PHE A 71 -22.66 15.79 8.72
CA PHE A 71 -21.83 16.14 7.58
C PHE A 71 -20.70 15.13 7.36
N LEU A 72 -20.01 14.70 8.44
CA LEU A 72 -18.98 13.67 8.37
C LEU A 72 -19.53 12.35 7.86
N LYS A 73 -20.70 11.95 8.38
CA LYS A 73 -21.38 10.73 7.95
C LYS A 73 -21.78 10.82 6.48
N ALA A 74 -22.41 11.93 6.06
CA ALA A 74 -22.79 12.18 4.68
C ALA A 74 -21.59 12.18 3.72
N LEU A 75 -20.48 12.82 4.12
CA LEU A 75 -19.24 12.84 3.33
C LEU A 75 -18.66 11.44 3.18
N ARG A 76 -18.60 10.66 4.27
CA ARG A 76 -18.10 9.28 4.25
C ARG A 76 -18.94 8.40 3.32
N GLU A 77 -20.26 8.39 3.49
CA GLU A 77 -21.16 7.58 2.67
C GLU A 77 -21.09 7.99 1.19
N SER A 78 -21.08 9.29 0.89
CA SER A 78 -21.01 9.77 -0.50
C SER A 78 -19.67 9.44 -1.17
N LEU A 79 -18.56 9.46 -0.41
CA LEU A 79 -17.25 9.00 -0.92
C LEU A 79 -17.26 7.48 -1.16
N THR A 80 -17.82 6.70 -0.24
CA THR A 80 -17.93 5.24 -0.41
C THR A 80 -18.78 4.91 -1.63
N ASP A 81 -19.94 5.56 -1.81
CA ASP A 81 -20.81 5.33 -2.96
C ASP A 81 -20.09 5.61 -4.29
N ILE A 82 -19.34 6.71 -4.38
CA ILE A 82 -18.60 7.08 -5.61
C ILE A 82 -17.44 6.12 -5.89
N LEU A 83 -16.76 5.64 -4.86
CA LEU A 83 -15.64 4.71 -5.01
C LEU A 83 -16.09 3.26 -5.23
N THR A 84 -17.33 2.94 -4.88
CA THR A 84 -17.92 1.61 -5.08
C THR A 84 -18.52 1.53 -6.47
N VAL A 85 -17.86 0.84 -7.36
CA VAL A 85 -18.34 0.55 -8.71
C VAL A 85 -18.72 -0.92 -8.76
N GLU A 86 -19.82 -1.24 -9.48
CA GLU A 86 -20.23 -2.62 -9.72
C GLU A 86 -19.11 -3.41 -10.40
N GLY A 87 -18.86 -4.62 -9.93
CA GLY A 87 -17.84 -5.52 -10.45
C GLY A 87 -16.99 -6.15 -9.35
N ASN A 88 -16.00 -6.89 -9.77
CA ASN A 88 -15.13 -7.65 -8.89
C ASN A 88 -14.10 -6.77 -8.19
N GLN A 89 -13.76 -7.11 -6.94
CA GLN A 89 -12.63 -6.53 -6.20
C GLN A 89 -11.44 -7.50 -6.20
N GLY A 90 -10.23 -6.95 -6.17
CA GLY A 90 -9.01 -7.75 -6.16
C GLY A 90 -8.83 -8.59 -7.42
N PHE A 91 -8.30 -9.81 -7.31
CA PHE A 91 -8.08 -10.74 -8.40
C PHE A 91 -9.17 -11.80 -8.44
N VAL A 92 -9.71 -12.07 -9.62
CA VAL A 92 -10.69 -13.14 -9.84
C VAL A 92 -10.11 -14.19 -10.76
N PHE A 93 -10.24 -15.44 -10.38
CA PHE A 93 -9.78 -16.56 -11.20
C PHE A 93 -10.91 -16.96 -12.16
N ALA A 94 -10.52 -17.31 -13.40
CA ALA A 94 -11.44 -17.90 -14.35
C ALA A 94 -11.98 -19.25 -13.83
N SER A 95 -13.11 -19.64 -14.31
CA SER A 95 -13.70 -20.97 -14.03
C SER A 95 -12.97 -22.11 -14.76
N THR A 96 -12.17 -21.79 -15.78
CA THR A 96 -11.36 -22.72 -16.56
C THR A 96 -9.92 -22.77 -16.05
N PRO A 97 -9.17 -23.85 -16.32
CA PRO A 97 -7.78 -24.03 -15.87
C PRO A 97 -6.85 -23.04 -16.53
N LEU A 98 -6.57 -21.98 -16.36
CA LEU A 98 -5.67 -20.90 -16.78
C LEU A 98 -6.44 -19.60 -16.87
N THR A 99 -6.17 -18.70 -15.92
CA THR A 99 -6.66 -17.33 -15.99
C THR A 99 -5.68 -16.47 -16.78
N THR A 100 -6.13 -15.86 -17.86
CA THR A 100 -5.32 -15.00 -18.73
C THR A 100 -5.68 -13.54 -18.51
N ILE A 101 -4.72 -12.74 -18.10
CA ILE A 101 -4.90 -11.29 -17.84
C ILE A 101 -4.07 -10.48 -18.83
N LEU A 102 -4.70 -9.53 -19.49
CA LEU A 102 -4.04 -8.56 -20.37
C LEU A 102 -3.77 -7.26 -19.62
N MET A 103 -2.50 -6.89 -19.50
CA MET A 103 -2.08 -5.66 -18.84
C MET A 103 -1.91 -4.55 -19.87
N THR A 104 -2.72 -3.49 -19.79
CA THR A 104 -2.75 -2.38 -20.76
C THR A 104 -2.48 -1.04 -20.09
N GLY A 105 -2.18 0.00 -20.87
CA GLY A 105 -1.96 1.37 -20.38
C GLY A 105 -0.88 2.11 -21.16
N LEU A 106 -0.70 3.40 -20.86
CA LEU A 106 0.29 4.24 -21.54
C LEU A 106 1.74 3.92 -21.14
N GLN A 107 2.69 4.39 -21.93
CA GLN A 107 4.11 4.33 -21.60
C GLN A 107 4.38 5.09 -20.30
N GLY A 108 5.20 4.51 -19.42
CA GLY A 108 5.54 5.12 -18.13
C GLY A 108 4.45 5.00 -17.05
N SER A 109 3.27 4.43 -17.37
CA SER A 109 2.22 4.20 -16.36
C SER A 109 2.59 3.12 -15.33
N GLY A 110 3.70 2.40 -15.52
CA GLY A 110 4.16 1.37 -14.60
C GLY A 110 3.59 -0.02 -14.88
N LYS A 111 3.16 -0.34 -16.10
CA LYS A 111 2.64 -1.67 -16.49
C LYS A 111 3.57 -2.81 -16.09
N THR A 112 4.78 -2.83 -16.61
CA THR A 112 5.79 -3.87 -16.35
C THR A 112 6.06 -4.09 -14.87
N THR A 113 6.22 -2.99 -14.11
CA THR A 113 6.39 -3.07 -12.65
C THR A 113 5.12 -3.58 -11.96
N THR A 114 3.94 -3.17 -12.42
CA THR A 114 2.65 -3.61 -11.86
C THR A 114 2.39 -5.08 -12.19
N THR A 115 2.78 -5.54 -13.38
CA THR A 115 2.74 -6.97 -13.76
C THR A 115 3.58 -7.81 -12.80
N GLY A 116 4.80 -7.37 -12.48
CA GLY A 116 5.65 -8.03 -11.48
C GLY A 116 5.05 -8.03 -10.08
N LYS A 117 4.43 -6.91 -9.67
CA LYS A 117 3.74 -6.83 -8.38
C LYS A 117 2.53 -7.75 -8.30
N LEU A 118 1.73 -7.83 -9.37
CA LEU A 118 0.59 -8.73 -9.46
C LEU A 118 1.04 -10.20 -9.45
N ALA A 119 2.12 -10.53 -10.15
CA ALA A 119 2.73 -11.86 -10.10
C ALA A 119 3.19 -12.22 -8.68
N THR A 120 3.83 -11.26 -7.96
CA THR A 120 4.23 -11.45 -6.56
C THR A 120 3.01 -11.67 -5.66
N TYR A 121 1.94 -10.88 -5.84
CA TYR A 121 0.69 -11.01 -5.10
C TYR A 121 0.06 -12.41 -5.28
N LEU A 122 0.10 -12.96 -6.49
CA LEU A 122 -0.42 -14.29 -6.82
C LEU A 122 0.48 -15.40 -6.30
N LYS A 123 1.82 -15.28 -6.45
CA LYS A 123 2.80 -16.22 -5.91
C LYS A 123 2.68 -16.38 -4.39
N LEU A 124 2.50 -15.28 -3.66
CA LEU A 124 2.26 -15.31 -2.20
C LEU A 124 0.98 -16.05 -1.80
N ARG A 125 0.08 -16.30 -2.77
CA ARG A 125 -1.14 -17.10 -2.62
C ARG A 125 -1.00 -18.51 -3.20
N ASN A 126 0.26 -18.96 -3.39
CA ASN A 126 0.61 -20.28 -3.90
C ASN A 126 0.08 -20.54 -5.32
N LYS A 127 0.01 -19.49 -6.16
CA LYS A 127 -0.37 -19.63 -7.57
C LYS A 127 0.86 -19.70 -8.44
N LYS A 128 0.83 -20.61 -9.41
CA LYS A 128 1.86 -20.75 -10.44
C LYS A 128 1.58 -19.74 -11.56
N VAL A 129 2.45 -18.77 -11.72
CA VAL A 129 2.28 -17.63 -12.64
C VAL A 129 3.31 -17.70 -13.75
N LEU A 130 2.86 -17.45 -14.98
CA LEU A 130 3.72 -17.16 -16.12
C LEU A 130 3.51 -15.71 -16.54
N ILE A 131 4.60 -14.97 -16.74
CA ILE A 131 4.54 -13.62 -17.30
C ILE A 131 4.94 -13.70 -18.77
N CYS A 132 4.19 -13.07 -19.66
CA CYS A 132 4.51 -12.94 -21.08
C CYS A 132 5.00 -11.53 -21.39
N ALA A 133 6.20 -11.40 -21.96
CA ALA A 133 6.76 -10.15 -22.44
C ALA A 133 6.29 -9.88 -23.88
N ALA A 134 5.21 -9.11 -24.04
CA ALA A 134 4.66 -8.75 -25.34
C ALA A 134 4.98 -7.30 -25.78
N ASP A 135 5.78 -6.54 -25.03
CA ASP A 135 6.34 -5.24 -25.43
C ASP A 135 7.63 -5.45 -26.26
N LEU A 136 7.47 -5.88 -27.52
CA LEU A 136 8.59 -6.20 -28.40
C LEU A 136 9.25 -4.96 -29.02
N GLN A 137 8.57 -3.80 -28.99
CA GLN A 137 9.12 -2.54 -29.51
C GLN A 137 10.24 -1.98 -28.63
N ARG A 138 10.30 -2.41 -27.38
CA ARG A 138 11.26 -1.95 -26.38
C ARG A 138 12.07 -3.11 -25.80
N LEU A 139 13.22 -3.41 -26.40
CA LEU A 139 14.12 -4.45 -25.91
C LEU A 139 14.45 -4.30 -24.41
N ALA A 140 14.58 -3.06 -23.95
CA ALA A 140 14.79 -2.79 -22.53
C ALA A 140 13.59 -3.20 -21.65
N ALA A 141 12.35 -3.23 -22.15
CA ALA A 141 11.18 -3.67 -21.39
C ALA A 141 11.18 -5.19 -21.19
N VAL A 142 11.55 -5.94 -22.23
CA VAL A 142 11.72 -7.40 -22.15
C VAL A 142 12.80 -7.76 -21.12
N GLU A 143 13.94 -7.08 -21.16
CA GLU A 143 15.05 -7.31 -20.23
C GLU A 143 14.67 -6.92 -18.79
N GLN A 144 13.96 -5.82 -18.63
CA GLN A 144 13.42 -5.41 -17.33
C GLN A 144 12.47 -6.49 -16.77
N LEU A 145 11.61 -7.06 -17.60
CA LEU A 145 10.65 -8.09 -17.16
C LEU A 145 11.37 -9.40 -16.79
N LYS A 146 12.44 -9.78 -17.52
CA LYS A 146 13.31 -10.91 -17.16
C LYS A 146 13.95 -10.70 -15.77
N GLN A 147 14.49 -9.51 -15.52
CA GLN A 147 15.08 -9.16 -14.22
C GLN A 147 14.06 -9.20 -13.08
N ILE A 148 12.86 -8.65 -13.31
CA ILE A 148 11.75 -8.73 -12.35
C ILE A 148 11.39 -10.19 -12.09
N GLY A 149 11.20 -11.01 -13.14
CA GLY A 149 10.88 -12.44 -13.00
C GLY A 149 11.92 -13.19 -12.17
N ALA A 150 13.21 -12.97 -12.44
CA ALA A 150 14.30 -13.55 -11.68
C ALA A 150 14.29 -13.08 -10.21
N GLN A 151 14.05 -11.79 -9.95
CA GLN A 151 13.98 -11.22 -8.60
C GLN A 151 12.84 -11.81 -7.75
N ILE A 152 11.68 -12.04 -8.38
CA ILE A 152 10.49 -12.58 -7.69
C ILE A 152 10.37 -14.09 -7.84
N GLU A 153 11.30 -14.74 -8.56
CA GLU A 153 11.31 -16.18 -8.90
C GLU A 153 9.97 -16.61 -9.53
N VAL A 154 9.59 -15.93 -10.62
CA VAL A 154 8.43 -16.23 -11.46
C VAL A 154 8.90 -16.37 -12.89
N ASP A 155 8.37 -17.38 -13.59
CA ASP A 155 8.75 -17.66 -14.97
C ASP A 155 8.30 -16.56 -15.92
N VAL A 156 9.19 -16.19 -16.86
CA VAL A 156 8.91 -15.23 -17.92
C VAL A 156 9.01 -15.92 -19.28
N TYR A 157 8.00 -15.74 -20.09
CA TYR A 157 8.00 -16.12 -21.50
C TYR A 157 8.36 -14.92 -22.37
N PHE A 158 9.31 -15.08 -23.23
CA PHE A 158 9.70 -14.13 -24.27
C PHE A 158 10.19 -14.92 -25.50
N ASP A 159 10.19 -14.30 -26.66
CA ASP A 159 10.75 -14.86 -27.88
C ASP A 159 11.59 -13.77 -28.55
N GLU A 160 12.89 -14.01 -28.69
CA GLU A 160 13.84 -13.05 -29.26
C GLU A 160 13.78 -12.98 -30.80
N ASN A 161 13.21 -13.99 -31.43
CA ASN A 161 13.13 -14.10 -32.89
C ASN A 161 11.76 -13.69 -33.44
N GLU A 162 10.75 -13.56 -32.59
CA GLU A 162 9.41 -13.21 -33.01
C GLU A 162 9.20 -11.66 -32.89
N THR A 163 8.70 -11.08 -33.95
CA THR A 163 8.43 -9.63 -34.04
C THR A 163 6.96 -9.30 -33.90
N ASN A 164 6.08 -10.29 -34.00
CA ASN A 164 4.64 -10.12 -33.86
C ASN A 164 4.21 -10.46 -32.43
N PRO A 165 3.76 -9.48 -31.62
CA PRO A 165 3.35 -9.71 -30.25
C PRO A 165 2.16 -10.68 -30.12
N VAL A 166 1.30 -10.77 -31.13
CA VAL A 166 0.16 -11.72 -31.14
C VAL A 166 0.65 -13.15 -31.10
N ASN A 167 1.70 -13.47 -31.89
CA ASN A 167 2.30 -14.81 -31.91
C ASN A 167 2.98 -15.13 -30.58
N VAL A 168 3.71 -14.16 -30.00
CA VAL A 168 4.36 -14.32 -28.68
C VAL A 168 3.32 -14.67 -27.61
N VAL A 169 2.19 -13.93 -27.57
CA VAL A 169 1.15 -14.18 -26.58
C VAL A 169 0.43 -15.51 -26.81
N LYS A 170 0.19 -15.89 -28.06
CA LYS A 170 -0.38 -17.20 -28.43
C LYS A 170 0.52 -18.35 -27.95
N ASN A 171 1.81 -18.25 -28.19
CA ASN A 171 2.79 -19.25 -27.78
C ASN A 171 2.94 -19.29 -26.24
N ALA A 172 2.90 -18.12 -25.59
CA ALA A 172 2.90 -18.03 -24.13
C ALA A 172 1.68 -18.72 -23.52
N LYS A 173 0.48 -18.51 -24.10
CA LYS A 173 -0.76 -19.17 -23.65
C LYS A 173 -0.65 -20.70 -23.77
N LYS A 174 -0.13 -21.20 -24.88
CA LYS A 174 0.13 -22.63 -25.05
C LYS A 174 1.11 -23.15 -24.00
N LYS A 175 2.25 -22.48 -23.81
CA LYS A 175 3.24 -22.84 -22.77
C LYS A 175 2.61 -22.83 -21.37
N ALA A 176 1.75 -21.86 -21.08
CA ALA A 176 1.07 -21.78 -19.80
C ALA A 176 0.12 -22.96 -19.56
N GLN A 177 -0.61 -23.38 -20.59
CA GLN A 177 -1.50 -24.55 -20.55
C GLN A 177 -0.69 -25.84 -20.38
N ASP A 178 0.32 -26.07 -21.23
CA ASP A 178 1.17 -27.26 -21.19
C ASP A 178 1.93 -27.38 -19.85
N GLY A 179 2.33 -26.24 -19.29
CA GLY A 179 3.07 -26.14 -18.03
C GLY A 179 2.18 -26.12 -16.78
N LEU A 180 0.85 -26.23 -16.92
CA LEU A 180 -0.12 -26.20 -15.82
C LEU A 180 0.06 -24.95 -14.92
N TYR A 181 0.14 -23.77 -15.54
CA TYR A 181 0.13 -22.50 -14.81
C TYR A 181 -1.31 -22.14 -14.43
N ASP A 182 -1.47 -21.52 -13.25
CA ASP A 182 -2.78 -20.99 -12.80
C ASP A 182 -3.12 -19.69 -13.52
N VAL A 183 -2.09 -18.85 -13.78
CA VAL A 183 -2.29 -17.50 -14.33
C VAL A 183 -1.23 -17.17 -15.38
N LEU A 184 -1.67 -16.59 -16.49
CA LEU A 184 -0.85 -15.94 -17.50
C LEU A 184 -1.06 -14.43 -17.42
N LEU A 185 -0.01 -13.66 -17.11
CA LEU A 185 -0.02 -12.19 -17.14
C LEU A 185 0.67 -11.72 -18.41
N VAL A 186 -0.02 -11.02 -19.29
CA VAL A 186 0.51 -10.50 -20.55
C VAL A 186 0.86 -9.03 -20.40
N ASP A 187 2.16 -8.70 -20.36
CA ASP A 187 2.66 -7.31 -20.32
C ASP A 187 2.77 -6.77 -21.74
N THR A 188 1.89 -5.84 -22.12
CA THR A 188 1.82 -5.31 -23.48
C THR A 188 2.62 -4.02 -23.66
N ALA A 189 2.87 -3.67 -24.91
CA ALA A 189 3.45 -2.39 -25.27
C ALA A 189 2.61 -1.22 -24.73
N GLY A 190 3.26 -0.10 -24.47
CA GLY A 190 2.63 1.16 -24.15
C GLY A 190 3.26 2.28 -24.94
N ARG A 191 2.44 3.12 -25.54
CA ARG A 191 2.89 4.32 -26.24
C ARG A 191 2.67 5.57 -25.41
N LEU A 192 3.33 6.66 -25.79
CA LEU A 192 3.20 7.96 -25.10
C LEU A 192 1.79 8.55 -25.19
N ALA A 193 1.09 8.24 -26.28
CA ALA A 193 -0.29 8.65 -26.51
C ALA A 193 -1.11 7.48 -27.06
N ILE A 194 -2.42 7.62 -27.00
CA ILE A 194 -3.33 6.68 -27.64
C ILE A 194 -3.30 6.95 -29.13
N ASP A 195 -2.85 5.97 -29.90
CA ASP A 195 -2.92 5.96 -31.35
C ASP A 195 -3.66 4.72 -31.86
N ASP A 196 -4.01 4.72 -33.13
CA ASP A 196 -4.80 3.62 -33.71
C ASP A 196 -3.98 2.35 -33.82
N GLU A 197 -2.67 2.43 -34.06
CA GLU A 197 -1.78 1.25 -34.14
C GLU A 197 -1.69 0.51 -32.81
N LEU A 198 -1.60 1.22 -31.67
CA LEU A 198 -1.64 0.60 -30.33
C LEU A 198 -2.99 -0.09 -30.09
N MET A 199 -4.09 0.56 -30.48
CA MET A 199 -5.44 0.03 -30.27
C MET A 199 -5.69 -1.20 -31.14
N GLU A 200 -5.23 -1.19 -32.39
CA GLU A 200 -5.29 -2.35 -33.29
C GLU A 200 -4.50 -3.52 -32.73
N GLN A 201 -3.24 -3.30 -32.36
CA GLN A 201 -2.39 -4.33 -31.74
C GLN A 201 -3.03 -4.97 -30.50
N LEU A 202 -3.57 -4.15 -29.60
CA LEU A 202 -4.25 -4.64 -28.39
C LEU A 202 -5.55 -5.41 -28.72
N SER A 203 -6.28 -4.98 -29.75
CA SER A 203 -7.47 -5.64 -30.25
C SER A 203 -7.14 -7.01 -30.84
N ASP A 204 -6.06 -7.11 -31.61
CA ASP A 204 -5.58 -8.37 -32.20
C ASP A 204 -5.15 -9.35 -31.12
N ILE A 205 -4.39 -8.89 -30.13
CA ILE A 205 -4.04 -9.70 -28.97
C ILE A 205 -5.27 -10.18 -28.24
N LYS A 206 -6.21 -9.27 -27.92
CA LYS A 206 -7.47 -9.59 -27.25
C LYS A 206 -8.27 -10.66 -28.01
N THR A 207 -8.44 -10.49 -29.32
CA THR A 207 -9.21 -11.41 -30.15
C THR A 207 -8.54 -12.79 -30.24
N THR A 208 -7.20 -12.82 -30.35
CA THR A 208 -6.45 -14.07 -30.50
C THR A 208 -6.37 -14.86 -29.21
N VAL A 209 -6.18 -14.18 -28.08
CA VAL A 209 -5.90 -14.84 -26.79
C VAL A 209 -7.15 -14.99 -25.95
N ASN A 210 -8.19 -14.18 -26.22
CA ASN A 210 -9.42 -14.12 -25.43
C ASN A 210 -9.13 -14.10 -23.93
N PRO A 211 -8.58 -12.98 -23.41
CA PRO A 211 -8.23 -12.87 -22.00
C PRO A 211 -9.48 -12.91 -21.12
N ASP A 212 -9.36 -13.45 -19.92
CA ASP A 212 -10.47 -13.48 -18.94
C ASP A 212 -10.74 -12.10 -18.34
N GLU A 213 -9.69 -11.27 -18.17
CA GLU A 213 -9.80 -9.88 -17.74
C GLU A 213 -8.73 -9.01 -18.43
N ILE A 214 -9.07 -7.75 -18.64
CA ILE A 214 -8.18 -6.71 -19.16
C ILE A 214 -8.02 -5.64 -18.09
N PHE A 215 -6.79 -5.49 -17.56
CA PHE A 215 -6.48 -4.46 -16.58
C PHE A 215 -5.80 -3.26 -17.23
N TYR A 216 -6.34 -2.09 -16.96
CA TYR A 216 -5.72 -0.83 -17.32
C TYR A 216 -4.87 -0.31 -16.16
N VAL A 217 -3.58 -0.09 -16.40
CA VAL A 217 -2.65 0.48 -15.41
C VAL A 217 -2.60 1.99 -15.60
N ALA A 218 -3.17 2.72 -14.64
CA ALA A 218 -3.20 4.18 -14.60
C ALA A 218 -2.11 4.71 -13.65
N ASP A 219 -1.38 5.74 -14.08
CA ASP A 219 -0.47 6.48 -13.20
C ASP A 219 -1.26 7.50 -12.38
N SER A 220 -1.28 7.36 -11.06
CA SER A 220 -2.00 8.25 -10.16
C SER A 220 -1.48 9.70 -10.18
N LEU A 221 -0.27 9.93 -10.69
CA LEU A 221 0.34 11.25 -10.76
C LEU A 221 -0.11 12.07 -11.97
N THR A 222 -0.77 11.44 -12.96
CA THR A 222 -1.20 12.10 -14.19
C THR A 222 -2.54 12.85 -14.08
N GLY A 223 -3.20 12.80 -12.93
CA GLY A 223 -4.40 13.58 -12.65
C GLY A 223 -5.56 13.27 -13.61
N HIS A 224 -6.11 14.30 -14.23
CA HIS A 224 -7.25 14.15 -15.15
C HIS A 224 -6.94 13.34 -16.42
N ASP A 225 -5.69 13.29 -16.86
CA ASP A 225 -5.29 12.52 -18.04
C ASP A 225 -5.47 11.01 -17.80
N ALA A 226 -5.25 10.54 -16.56
CA ALA A 226 -5.53 9.14 -16.21
C ALA A 226 -7.00 8.76 -16.48
N THR A 227 -7.92 9.64 -16.13
CA THR A 227 -9.36 9.39 -16.33
C THR A 227 -9.73 9.39 -17.82
N ARG A 228 -9.24 10.38 -18.58
CA ARG A 228 -9.49 10.50 -20.01
C ARG A 228 -8.97 9.27 -20.77
N THR A 229 -7.74 8.88 -20.49
CA THR A 229 -7.12 7.71 -21.16
C THR A 229 -7.81 6.41 -20.78
N ALA A 230 -8.15 6.20 -19.51
CA ALA A 230 -8.91 5.02 -19.06
C ALA A 230 -10.26 4.90 -19.77
N THR A 231 -10.97 6.03 -19.94
CA THR A 231 -12.25 6.06 -20.69
C THR A 231 -12.04 5.61 -22.14
N THR A 232 -11.01 6.11 -22.82
CA THR A 232 -10.73 5.72 -24.21
C THR A 232 -10.35 4.24 -24.32
N PHE A 233 -9.55 3.70 -23.37
CA PHE A 233 -9.26 2.26 -23.35
C PHE A 233 -10.50 1.41 -23.11
N LYS A 234 -11.41 1.87 -22.21
CA LYS A 234 -12.70 1.20 -22.01
C LYS A 234 -13.53 1.16 -23.29
N GLU A 235 -13.63 2.27 -23.99
CA GLU A 235 -14.44 2.39 -25.21
C GLU A 235 -13.88 1.58 -26.39
N LYS A 236 -12.54 1.61 -26.60
CA LYS A 236 -11.90 0.97 -27.75
C LYS A 236 -11.59 -0.51 -27.53
N ILE A 237 -11.13 -0.89 -26.35
CA ILE A 237 -10.65 -2.26 -26.06
C ILE A 237 -11.60 -2.99 -25.12
N GLY A 238 -12.29 -2.27 -24.23
CA GLY A 238 -12.99 -2.83 -23.09
C GLY A 238 -11.98 -3.18 -21.99
N ILE A 239 -12.19 -2.65 -20.80
CA ILE A 239 -11.37 -2.95 -19.61
C ILE A 239 -12.27 -3.42 -18.49
N ASP A 240 -11.82 -4.42 -17.72
CA ASP A 240 -12.57 -5.07 -16.64
C ASP A 240 -12.15 -4.56 -15.27
N GLY A 241 -11.00 -3.89 -15.21
CA GLY A 241 -10.47 -3.33 -13.97
C GLY A 241 -9.39 -2.30 -14.20
N VAL A 242 -9.22 -1.41 -13.21
CA VAL A 242 -8.14 -0.42 -13.21
C VAL A 242 -7.19 -0.71 -12.06
N ILE A 243 -5.89 -0.61 -12.31
CA ILE A 243 -4.83 -0.65 -11.28
C ILE A 243 -4.19 0.73 -11.21
N LEU A 244 -4.25 1.36 -10.06
CA LEU A 244 -3.55 2.62 -9.82
C LEU A 244 -2.10 2.36 -9.41
N SER A 245 -1.18 2.72 -10.27
CA SER A 245 0.25 2.70 -9.97
C SER A 245 0.69 3.99 -9.28
N LYS A 246 1.86 3.97 -8.62
CA LYS A 246 2.50 5.14 -7.96
C LYS A 246 1.59 5.89 -6.98
N TYR A 247 0.64 5.18 -6.40
CA TYR A 247 -0.38 5.77 -5.53
C TYR A 247 0.20 6.32 -4.22
N ASP A 248 1.34 5.82 -3.78
CA ASP A 248 2.14 6.35 -2.65
C ASP A 248 2.70 7.77 -2.92
N GLY A 249 2.83 8.17 -4.17
CA GLY A 249 3.21 9.52 -4.59
C GLY A 249 2.05 10.50 -4.71
N ASP A 250 0.80 10.02 -4.73
CA ASP A 250 -0.39 10.86 -4.86
C ASP A 250 -0.68 11.62 -3.56
N THR A 251 -0.24 12.87 -3.50
CA THR A 251 -0.48 13.77 -2.36
C THR A 251 -1.86 14.40 -2.40
N LYS A 252 -2.55 14.36 -3.54
CA LYS A 252 -3.85 15.00 -3.77
C LYS A 252 -5.02 14.05 -3.49
N GLY A 253 -4.92 12.77 -3.90
CA GLY A 253 -5.89 11.72 -3.65
C GLY A 253 -7.16 11.75 -4.50
N GLY A 254 -7.27 12.69 -5.43
CA GLY A 254 -8.47 12.90 -6.23
C GLY A 254 -8.63 11.97 -7.44
N VAL A 255 -7.53 11.37 -7.90
CA VAL A 255 -7.53 10.52 -9.11
C VAL A 255 -8.39 9.28 -8.93
N ALA A 256 -8.29 8.60 -7.77
CA ALA A 256 -9.12 7.44 -7.47
C ALA A 256 -10.61 7.76 -7.53
N ILE A 257 -11.03 8.90 -6.93
CA ILE A 257 -12.42 9.36 -6.92
C ILE A 257 -12.91 9.64 -8.35
N SER A 258 -12.06 10.29 -9.16
CA SER A 258 -12.39 10.64 -10.56
C SER A 258 -12.50 9.40 -11.43
N LEU A 259 -11.55 8.47 -11.34
CA LEU A 259 -11.52 7.23 -12.12
C LEU A 259 -12.74 6.35 -11.81
N SER A 260 -13.01 6.07 -10.54
CA SER A 260 -14.18 5.27 -10.15
C SER A 260 -15.48 5.82 -10.73
N HIS A 261 -15.70 7.13 -10.61
CA HIS A 261 -16.93 7.76 -11.05
C HIS A 261 -17.06 7.92 -12.57
N GLN A 262 -15.97 8.34 -13.25
CA GLN A 262 -16.06 8.70 -14.69
C GLN A 262 -15.89 7.48 -15.60
N VAL A 263 -15.04 6.53 -15.22
CA VAL A 263 -14.77 5.36 -16.06
C VAL A 263 -15.85 4.30 -15.83
N GLY A 264 -16.40 4.20 -14.62
CA GLY A 264 -17.41 3.19 -14.28
C GLY A 264 -16.88 1.77 -14.47
N VAL A 265 -15.61 1.55 -14.09
CA VAL A 265 -14.92 0.25 -14.03
C VAL A 265 -14.27 0.16 -12.66
N PRO A 266 -14.32 -0.98 -11.96
CA PRO A 266 -13.83 -1.08 -10.61
C PRO A 266 -12.31 -0.87 -10.55
N LEU A 267 -11.87 -0.11 -9.56
CA LEU A 267 -10.47 -0.10 -9.17
C LEU A 267 -10.17 -1.43 -8.46
N ARG A 268 -9.20 -2.18 -8.97
CA ARG A 268 -8.90 -3.54 -8.49
C ARG A 268 -7.75 -3.52 -7.48
N PHE A 269 -6.71 -2.76 -7.79
CA PHE A 269 -5.50 -2.69 -6.98
C PHE A 269 -4.90 -1.28 -6.97
N VAL A 270 -4.06 -1.03 -5.95
CA VAL A 270 -3.25 0.17 -5.82
C VAL A 270 -1.79 -0.18 -5.53
N GLY A 271 -0.87 0.42 -6.24
CA GLY A 271 0.56 0.33 -5.98
C GLY A 271 0.98 1.35 -4.93
N VAL A 272 1.38 0.89 -3.75
CA VAL A 272 1.62 1.72 -2.56
C VAL A 272 3.11 1.85 -2.21
N GLY A 273 3.99 1.70 -3.18
CA GLY A 273 5.44 1.84 -3.01
C GLY A 273 6.22 1.12 -4.11
N GLU A 274 7.55 1.16 -4.04
CA GLU A 274 8.45 0.67 -5.08
C GLU A 274 8.68 -0.86 -5.05
N LYS A 275 8.55 -1.52 -3.88
CA LYS A 275 8.82 -2.95 -3.73
C LYS A 275 7.76 -3.80 -4.43
N MET A 276 8.13 -5.01 -4.85
CA MET A 276 7.22 -5.93 -5.54
C MET A 276 6.03 -6.37 -4.68
N GLU A 277 6.18 -6.40 -3.36
CA GLU A 277 5.10 -6.70 -2.42
C GLU A 277 4.13 -5.54 -2.18
N ASN A 278 4.46 -4.33 -2.70
CA ASN A 278 3.67 -3.13 -2.47
C ASN A 278 2.52 -3.00 -3.49
N LEU A 279 1.65 -3.99 -3.52
CA LEU A 279 0.37 -3.99 -4.23
C LEU A 279 -0.72 -4.34 -3.22
N GLU A 280 -1.73 -3.47 -3.09
CA GLU A 280 -2.86 -3.67 -2.21
C GLU A 280 -4.15 -3.77 -3.02
N VAL A 281 -5.10 -4.60 -2.56
CA VAL A 281 -6.46 -4.61 -3.12
C VAL A 281 -7.13 -3.27 -2.83
N PHE A 282 -7.80 -2.71 -3.83
CA PHE A 282 -8.57 -1.49 -3.65
C PHE A 282 -9.87 -1.83 -2.92
N ILE A 283 -10.01 -1.34 -1.70
CA ILE A 283 -11.22 -1.49 -0.87
C ILE A 283 -11.75 -0.09 -0.57
N PRO A 284 -12.93 0.30 -1.12
CA PRO A 284 -13.49 1.65 -0.98
C PRO A 284 -13.48 2.18 0.44
N ASP A 285 -13.98 1.43 1.41
CA ASP A 285 -14.06 1.85 2.82
C ASP A 285 -12.69 2.14 3.44
N ARG A 286 -11.64 1.40 3.06
CA ARG A 286 -10.27 1.66 3.52
C ARG A 286 -9.72 2.95 2.94
N ILE A 287 -9.99 3.19 1.64
CA ILE A 287 -9.56 4.42 0.98
C ILE A 287 -10.29 5.62 1.59
N VAL A 288 -11.59 5.53 1.80
CA VAL A 288 -12.39 6.56 2.47
C VAL A 288 -11.86 6.83 3.88
N SER A 289 -11.57 5.79 4.66
CA SER A 289 -11.01 5.93 6.01
C SER A 289 -9.65 6.64 6.00
N ARG A 290 -8.79 6.34 5.01
CA ARG A 290 -7.52 7.05 4.80
C ARG A 290 -7.74 8.51 4.40
N LEU A 291 -8.66 8.80 3.47
CA LEU A 291 -9.03 10.16 3.04
C LEU A 291 -9.62 11.00 4.18
N MET A 292 -10.43 10.40 5.03
CA MET A 292 -11.02 11.05 6.21
C MET A 292 -10.02 11.23 7.36
N GLY A 293 -8.82 10.63 7.26
CA GLY A 293 -7.79 10.69 8.30
C GLY A 293 -8.12 9.88 9.55
N THR A 294 -9.03 8.91 9.45
CA THR A 294 -9.39 7.99 10.54
C THR A 294 -8.47 6.78 10.63
N GLY A 295 -7.51 6.65 9.68
CA GLY A 295 -6.56 5.54 9.62
C GLY A 295 -7.15 4.28 8.96
N ASP A 296 -6.29 3.29 8.76
CA ASP A 296 -6.63 1.98 8.19
C ASP A 296 -6.28 0.88 9.20
N ILE A 297 -7.13 0.73 10.20
CA ILE A 297 -6.92 -0.24 11.29
C ILE A 297 -7.04 -1.68 10.78
N GLU A 298 -7.98 -1.92 9.84
CA GLU A 298 -8.19 -3.25 9.27
C GLU A 298 -7.01 -3.70 8.41
N GLY A 299 -6.51 -2.82 7.55
CA GLY A 299 -5.32 -3.11 6.75
C GLY A 299 -4.06 -3.32 7.60
N LEU A 300 -3.95 -2.61 8.73
CA LEU A 300 -2.89 -2.86 9.70
C LEU A 300 -3.04 -4.23 10.36
N ALA A 301 -4.26 -4.61 10.74
CA ALA A 301 -4.54 -5.92 11.33
C ALA A 301 -4.25 -7.07 10.35
N GLU A 302 -4.62 -6.93 9.07
CA GLU A 302 -4.30 -7.93 8.04
C GLU A 302 -2.79 -8.07 7.80
N LYS A 303 -2.07 -6.97 7.67
CA LYS A 303 -0.60 -7.00 7.54
C LYS A 303 0.05 -7.64 8.77
N ALA A 304 -0.45 -7.33 9.95
CA ALA A 304 0.01 -7.95 11.18
C ALA A 304 -0.28 -9.46 11.18
N SER A 305 -1.48 -9.89 10.82
CA SER A 305 -1.87 -11.31 10.76
C SER A 305 -1.07 -12.10 9.73
N ALA A 306 -0.73 -11.52 8.59
CA ALA A 306 0.07 -12.16 7.55
C ALA A 306 1.53 -12.42 7.97
N VAL A 307 2.05 -11.64 8.92
CA VAL A 307 3.45 -11.70 9.37
C VAL A 307 3.59 -12.38 10.73
N ILE A 308 2.56 -12.34 11.56
CA ILE A 308 2.58 -12.85 12.93
C ILE A 308 2.15 -14.31 12.95
N ASP A 309 3.10 -15.22 13.22
CA ASP A 309 2.80 -16.59 13.63
C ASP A 309 2.22 -16.54 15.05
N GLU A 310 0.90 -16.82 15.16
CA GLU A 310 0.20 -16.77 16.46
C GLU A 310 0.84 -17.66 17.52
N LYS A 311 1.42 -18.80 17.15
CA LYS A 311 2.11 -19.70 18.09
C LYS A 311 3.35 -19.03 18.65
N LYS A 312 4.19 -18.47 17.78
CA LYS A 312 5.39 -17.73 18.18
C LYS A 312 5.05 -16.48 19.00
N ALA A 313 4.01 -15.73 18.63
CA ALA A 313 3.56 -14.56 19.37
C ALA A 313 3.11 -14.92 20.80
N LYS A 314 2.37 -16.03 20.97
CA LYS A 314 1.97 -16.54 22.30
C LYS A 314 3.16 -16.99 23.14
N GLU A 315 4.17 -17.64 22.54
CA GLU A 315 5.40 -18.04 23.22
C GLU A 315 6.23 -16.84 23.67
N VAL A 316 6.45 -15.86 22.79
CA VAL A 316 7.16 -14.63 23.13
C VAL A 316 6.43 -13.86 24.23
N SER A 317 5.09 -13.78 24.17
CA SER A 317 4.30 -13.15 25.23
C SER A 317 4.44 -13.87 26.58
N LYS A 318 4.50 -15.21 26.62
CA LYS A 318 4.78 -15.99 27.83
C LYS A 318 6.18 -15.72 28.38
N LYS A 319 7.21 -15.69 27.53
CA LYS A 319 8.60 -15.37 27.91
C LYS A 319 8.72 -13.95 28.50
N ILE A 320 8.06 -12.97 27.85
CA ILE A 320 8.06 -11.56 28.32
C ILE A 320 7.44 -11.46 29.72
N ARG A 321 6.31 -12.15 29.98
CA ARG A 321 5.67 -12.19 31.32
C ARG A 321 6.57 -12.80 32.39
N LYS A 322 7.36 -13.81 32.02
CA LYS A 322 8.33 -14.45 32.92
C LYS A 322 9.62 -13.67 33.10
N GLY A 323 9.84 -12.61 32.32
CA GLY A 323 11.08 -11.84 32.32
C GLY A 323 12.25 -12.52 31.58
N GLU A 324 11.94 -13.51 30.74
CA GLU A 324 12.89 -14.32 29.95
C GLU A 324 13.17 -13.76 28.55
N PHE A 325 12.82 -12.49 28.30
CA PHE A 325 13.06 -11.83 27.01
C PHE A 325 14.56 -11.71 26.74
N ASN A 326 15.03 -12.25 25.63
CA ASN A 326 16.44 -12.38 25.30
C ASN A 326 16.80 -11.74 23.93
N PHE A 327 18.08 -11.84 23.51
CA PHE A 327 18.54 -11.22 22.26
C PHE A 327 18.00 -11.92 21.00
N ASN A 328 17.67 -13.21 21.05
CA ASN A 328 17.04 -13.89 19.93
C ASN A 328 15.61 -13.35 19.73
N ASP A 329 14.82 -13.26 20.82
CA ASP A 329 13.48 -12.70 20.79
C ASP A 329 13.49 -11.24 20.29
N PHE A 330 14.51 -10.46 20.67
CA PHE A 330 14.68 -9.08 20.19
C PHE A 330 14.99 -9.00 18.70
N LEU A 331 15.83 -9.91 18.18
CA LEU A 331 16.15 -9.98 16.75
C LEU A 331 14.92 -10.39 15.95
N ASP A 332 14.18 -11.41 16.41
CA ASP A 332 12.96 -11.87 15.76
C ASP A 332 11.90 -10.75 15.69
N GLN A 333 11.77 -9.94 16.75
CA GLN A 333 10.88 -8.78 16.74
C GLN A 333 11.32 -7.72 15.73
N LEU A 334 12.63 -7.43 15.62
CA LEU A 334 13.15 -6.48 14.64
C LEU A 334 12.91 -6.97 13.19
N GLU A 335 13.09 -8.27 12.95
CA GLU A 335 12.80 -8.87 11.63
C GLU A 335 11.32 -8.87 11.31
N MET A 336 10.47 -9.14 12.28
CA MET A 336 9.01 -9.04 12.13
C MET A 336 8.58 -7.61 11.82
N MET A 337 9.11 -6.62 12.54
CA MET A 337 8.87 -5.20 12.25
C MET A 337 9.30 -4.83 10.83
N LYS A 338 10.45 -5.35 10.37
CA LYS A 338 10.91 -5.12 8.98
C LYS A 338 9.96 -5.73 7.94
N LYS A 339 9.36 -6.89 8.23
CA LYS A 339 8.36 -7.54 7.35
C LYS A 339 7.02 -6.83 7.32
N LEU A 340 6.61 -6.17 8.41
CA LEU A 340 5.39 -5.35 8.48
C LEU A 340 5.46 -4.06 7.63
N GLY A 341 6.65 -3.72 7.15
CA GLY A 341 6.90 -2.50 6.39
C GLY A 341 7.56 -1.42 7.22
N SER A 342 7.73 -0.21 6.63
CA SER A 342 8.40 0.87 7.35
C SER A 342 7.58 1.30 8.57
N MET A 343 8.26 1.64 9.67
CA MET A 343 7.61 2.21 10.87
C MET A 343 6.71 3.39 10.51
N LYS A 344 7.08 4.15 9.49
CA LYS A 344 6.35 5.26 8.92
C LYS A 344 5.05 4.82 8.24
N SER A 345 5.07 3.68 7.53
CA SER A 345 3.86 3.09 6.93
C SER A 345 2.89 2.63 8.01
N ILE A 346 3.39 1.98 9.06
CA ILE A 346 2.58 1.50 10.19
C ILE A 346 1.95 2.68 10.95
N MET A 347 2.72 3.74 11.21
CA MET A 347 2.21 4.94 11.90
C MET A 347 1.17 5.71 11.08
N GLY A 348 1.28 5.69 9.74
CA GLY A 348 0.26 6.27 8.85
C GLY A 348 -1.08 5.54 8.90
N MET A 349 -1.10 4.28 9.33
CA MET A 349 -2.31 3.47 9.48
C MET A 349 -3.00 3.65 10.84
N ILE A 350 -2.31 4.22 11.83
CA ILE A 350 -2.87 4.43 13.18
C ILE A 350 -3.56 5.81 13.26
N PRO A 351 -4.83 5.87 13.67
CA PRO A 351 -5.56 7.12 13.82
C PRO A 351 -4.86 8.09 14.77
N GLY A 352 -4.70 9.35 14.36
CA GLY A 352 -4.14 10.41 15.20
C GLY A 352 -2.62 10.47 15.32
N MET A 353 -1.86 9.47 14.78
CA MET A 353 -0.38 9.43 14.88
C MET A 353 0.35 9.98 13.65
N GLY A 354 -0.34 10.34 12.59
CA GLY A 354 0.28 10.86 11.35
C GLY A 354 1.15 12.12 11.55
N GLY A 355 0.85 12.95 12.55
CA GLY A 355 1.65 14.15 12.89
C GLY A 355 2.89 13.88 13.74
N MET A 356 3.03 12.71 14.36
CA MET A 356 4.19 12.35 15.19
C MET A 356 5.38 11.82 14.38
N SER A 357 5.16 11.50 13.09
CA SER A 357 6.23 11.03 12.20
C SER A 357 7.39 12.04 12.06
N ASP A 358 7.13 13.34 12.28
CA ASP A 358 8.15 14.39 12.21
C ASP A 358 9.08 14.43 13.42
N LYS A 359 8.60 14.01 14.61
CA LYS A 359 9.42 13.94 15.83
C LYS A 359 10.26 12.66 15.91
N LEU A 360 9.99 11.67 15.06
CA LEU A 360 10.72 10.41 14.98
C LEU A 360 11.70 10.33 13.79
N LYS A 361 11.95 11.45 13.10
CA LYS A 361 12.93 11.54 12.02
C LYS A 361 14.34 11.09 12.44
N ASP A 362 14.67 11.24 13.71
CA ASP A 362 15.97 10.83 14.25
C ASP A 362 16.04 9.31 14.56
N MET A 363 14.97 8.55 14.38
CA MET A 363 14.92 7.09 14.54
C MET A 363 14.74 6.38 13.20
N ASP A 364 15.57 6.75 12.19
CA ASP A 364 15.58 6.05 10.90
C ASP A 364 16.28 4.70 11.05
N LEU A 365 15.53 3.70 11.51
CA LEU A 365 15.97 2.32 11.67
C LEU A 365 16.21 1.62 10.32
N GLU A 366 15.64 2.13 9.23
CA GLU A 366 15.70 1.48 7.91
C GLU A 366 16.89 1.95 7.06
N GLY A 367 17.25 3.23 7.13
CA GLY A 367 18.32 3.84 6.31
C GLY A 367 19.72 3.75 6.90
N SER A 368 19.85 3.56 8.22
CA SER A 368 21.13 3.72 8.94
C SER A 368 22.02 2.48 9.02
N GLY A 369 21.61 1.34 8.45
CA GLY A 369 22.30 0.06 8.66
C GLY A 369 22.24 -0.43 10.12
N GLU A 370 21.39 0.15 10.96
CA GLU A 370 21.31 -0.11 12.40
C GLU A 370 20.87 -1.57 12.67
N ILE A 371 19.89 -2.08 11.91
CA ILE A 371 19.51 -3.50 11.99
C ILE A 371 20.68 -4.42 11.64
N LYS A 372 21.47 -4.06 10.61
CA LYS A 372 22.66 -4.83 10.22
C LYS A 372 23.71 -4.84 11.34
N ARG A 373 23.91 -3.71 12.03
CA ARG A 373 24.81 -3.60 13.20
C ARG A 373 24.30 -4.41 14.38
N ILE A 374 23.01 -4.40 14.67
CA ILE A 374 22.39 -5.20 15.72
C ILE A 374 22.57 -6.69 15.41
N LYS A 375 22.33 -7.13 14.18
CA LYS A 375 22.57 -8.52 13.74
C LYS A 375 24.03 -8.91 13.92
N SER A 376 24.98 -8.08 13.49
CA SER A 376 26.41 -8.34 13.63
C SER A 376 26.82 -8.47 15.09
N LEU A 377 26.28 -7.60 15.96
CA LEU A 377 26.54 -7.70 17.41
C LEU A 377 25.99 -9.00 17.99
N ILE A 378 24.74 -9.36 17.69
CA ILE A 378 24.11 -10.60 18.18
C ILE A 378 24.85 -11.84 17.64
N SER A 379 25.33 -11.81 16.41
CA SER A 379 26.13 -12.88 15.82
C SER A 379 27.49 -13.07 16.54
N SER A 380 28.06 -12.00 17.09
CA SER A 380 29.30 -12.06 17.87
C SER A 380 29.12 -12.54 19.32
N MET A 381 27.85 -12.70 19.77
CA MET A 381 27.54 -13.24 21.09
C MET A 381 27.56 -14.77 21.09
N THR A 382 27.96 -15.37 22.18
CA THR A 382 27.75 -16.81 22.43
C THR A 382 26.28 -17.10 22.68
N THR A 383 25.87 -18.36 22.49
CA THR A 383 24.48 -18.80 22.77
C THR A 383 24.03 -18.42 24.18
N LYS A 384 24.90 -18.64 25.18
CA LYS A 384 24.60 -18.27 26.56
C LYS A 384 24.42 -16.77 26.78
N GLU A 385 25.18 -15.92 26.08
CA GLU A 385 25.03 -14.47 26.16
C GLU A 385 23.80 -13.95 25.48
N ARG A 386 23.35 -14.61 24.40
CA ARG A 386 22.07 -14.29 23.73
C ARG A 386 20.86 -14.63 24.61
N GLU A 387 20.92 -15.77 25.30
CA GLU A 387 19.85 -16.25 26.17
C GLU A 387 19.81 -15.53 27.52
N LYS A 388 20.99 -15.17 28.08
CA LYS A 388 21.09 -14.55 29.39
C LYS A 388 21.86 -13.22 29.30
N PRO A 389 21.16 -12.11 28.98
CA PRO A 389 21.75 -10.79 28.78
C PRO A 389 22.53 -10.26 29.98
N ASP A 390 22.18 -10.71 31.19
CA ASP A 390 22.82 -10.28 32.43
C ASP A 390 24.29 -10.77 32.59
N LEU A 391 24.70 -11.75 31.78
CA LEU A 391 26.09 -12.21 31.74
C LEU A 391 27.05 -11.23 31.05
N ILE A 392 26.52 -10.18 30.38
CA ILE A 392 27.33 -9.28 29.58
C ILE A 392 28.04 -8.24 30.47
N ASN A 393 29.28 -8.54 30.82
CA ASN A 393 30.21 -7.65 31.55
C ASN A 393 31.12 -6.84 30.59
N LEU A 394 31.99 -5.99 31.12
CA LEU A 394 32.86 -5.10 30.34
C LEU A 394 33.81 -5.87 29.41
N SER A 395 34.41 -6.97 29.88
CA SER A 395 35.34 -7.79 29.10
C SER A 395 34.60 -8.42 27.88
N ARG A 396 33.40 -8.93 28.09
CA ARG A 396 32.55 -9.50 27.02
C ARG A 396 32.12 -8.44 25.99
N LYS A 397 31.79 -7.22 26.43
CA LYS A 397 31.48 -6.10 25.55
C LYS A 397 32.66 -5.78 24.62
N ARG A 398 33.86 -5.72 25.15
CA ARG A 398 35.08 -5.47 24.35
C ARG A 398 35.33 -6.58 23.32
N ARG A 399 35.17 -7.84 23.74
CA ARG A 399 35.28 -8.98 22.81
C ARG A 399 34.24 -8.89 21.69
N MET A 400 32.96 -8.64 22.03
CA MET A 400 31.89 -8.49 21.06
C MET A 400 32.13 -7.32 20.11
N ALA A 401 32.59 -6.17 20.61
CA ALA A 401 32.93 -5.01 19.80
C ALA A 401 34.01 -5.35 18.74
N LYS A 402 35.09 -6.05 19.14
CA LYS A 402 36.07 -6.55 18.19
C LYS A 402 35.49 -7.53 17.16
N GLY A 403 34.64 -8.46 17.60
CA GLY A 403 34.06 -9.49 16.74
C GLY A 403 33.07 -8.95 15.70
N CYS A 404 32.35 -7.87 15.98
CA CYS A 404 31.37 -7.27 15.05
C CYS A 404 31.88 -6.00 14.37
N GLY A 405 33.10 -5.53 14.63
CA GLY A 405 33.65 -4.32 14.02
C GLY A 405 33.00 -3.02 14.49
N LEU A 406 32.36 -3.01 15.66
CA LEU A 406 31.69 -1.84 16.24
C LEU A 406 32.54 -1.24 17.37
N SER A 407 32.40 0.08 17.60
CA SER A 407 32.99 0.73 18.76
C SER A 407 32.25 0.31 20.05
N GLU A 408 32.95 0.40 21.22
CA GLU A 408 32.34 0.13 22.53
C GLU A 408 31.12 1.03 22.80
N VAL A 409 31.16 2.26 22.29
CA VAL A 409 30.02 3.21 22.37
C VAL A 409 28.80 2.70 21.61
N GLN A 410 28.99 2.19 20.40
CA GLN A 410 27.93 1.61 19.58
C GLN A 410 27.35 0.34 20.23
N VAL A 411 28.19 -0.53 20.74
CA VAL A 411 27.76 -1.72 21.50
C VAL A 411 26.93 -1.32 22.71
N ASN A 412 27.38 -0.34 23.52
CA ASN A 412 26.60 0.14 24.67
C ASN A 412 25.25 0.76 24.25
N LYS A 413 25.18 1.47 23.11
CA LYS A 413 23.96 2.02 22.58
C LYS A 413 22.95 0.90 22.28
N ILE A 414 23.37 -0.15 21.56
CA ILE A 414 22.52 -1.30 21.21
C ILE A 414 22.05 -2.05 22.46
N LEU A 415 22.94 -2.28 23.43
CA LEU A 415 22.56 -2.93 24.68
C LEU A 415 21.56 -2.10 25.50
N LYS A 416 21.67 -0.77 25.45
CA LYS A 416 20.67 0.14 26.07
C LYS A 416 19.32 0.08 25.34
N GLN A 417 19.33 0.03 24.01
CA GLN A 417 18.12 -0.16 23.21
C GLN A 417 17.42 -1.47 23.56
N PHE A 418 18.16 -2.58 23.63
CA PHE A 418 17.63 -3.86 24.08
C PHE A 418 16.97 -3.78 25.47
N LYS A 419 17.67 -3.19 26.46
CA LYS A 419 17.11 -3.04 27.82
C LYS A 419 15.84 -2.22 27.85
N ASN A 420 15.76 -1.17 27.04
CA ASN A 420 14.57 -0.34 26.92
C ASN A 420 13.40 -1.13 26.27
N ALA A 421 13.70 -1.88 25.20
CA ALA A 421 12.71 -2.75 24.54
C ALA A 421 12.18 -3.82 25.50
N ALA A 422 13.03 -4.48 26.26
CA ALA A 422 12.67 -5.48 27.27
C ALA A 422 11.77 -4.88 28.38
N LYS A 423 12.07 -3.66 28.85
CA LYS A 423 11.25 -2.95 29.83
C LYS A 423 9.87 -2.59 29.28
N MET A 424 9.82 -2.09 28.04
CA MET A 424 8.57 -1.77 27.36
C MET A 424 7.72 -3.03 27.14
N ALA A 425 8.31 -4.09 26.64
CA ALA A 425 7.65 -5.38 26.43
C ALA A 425 7.04 -5.91 27.74
N LYS A 426 7.78 -5.84 28.85
CA LYS A 426 7.31 -6.26 30.18
C LYS A 426 6.11 -5.42 30.68
N LYS A 427 6.14 -4.10 30.44
CA LYS A 427 5.00 -3.21 30.77
C LYS A 427 3.76 -3.57 29.97
N MET A 428 3.90 -3.84 28.66
CA MET A 428 2.79 -4.19 27.77
C MET A 428 2.18 -5.55 28.08
N ALA A 429 2.97 -6.52 28.54
CA ALA A 429 2.51 -7.87 28.91
C ALA A 429 1.81 -7.95 30.28
N GLY A 430 1.82 -6.88 31.08
CA GLY A 430 1.14 -6.79 32.39
C GLY A 430 -0.38 -6.61 32.28
N LYS A 431 -1.12 -6.95 33.37
CA LYS A 431 -2.61 -6.91 33.46
C LYS A 431 -3.28 -5.54 33.19
N GLY A 432 -2.56 -4.53 32.77
CA GLY A 432 -3.06 -3.18 32.44
C GLY A 432 -2.52 -2.62 31.12
N GLY A 433 -1.61 -3.34 30.45
CA GLY A 433 -0.80 -2.83 29.36
C GLY A 433 -1.60 -2.16 28.22
N MET A 434 -2.77 -2.68 27.88
CA MET A 434 -3.62 -2.09 26.84
C MET A 434 -4.34 -0.81 27.32
N LYS A 435 -4.76 -0.76 28.58
CA LYS A 435 -5.35 0.45 29.20
C LYS A 435 -4.30 1.54 29.42
N ASP A 436 -3.08 1.15 29.81
CA ASP A 436 -1.98 2.08 30.01
C ASP A 436 -1.44 2.64 28.69
N MET A 437 -1.48 1.85 27.60
CA MET A 437 -1.17 2.31 26.26
C MET A 437 -2.22 3.32 25.75
N GLN A 438 -3.51 3.07 25.99
CA GLN A 438 -4.58 4.03 25.66
C GLN A 438 -4.44 5.34 26.47
N LYS A 439 -4.10 5.27 27.76
CA LYS A 439 -3.86 6.44 28.60
C LYS A 439 -2.62 7.22 28.14
N MET A 440 -1.54 6.51 27.78
CA MET A 440 -0.30 7.11 27.29
C MET A 440 -0.50 7.76 25.92
N MET A 441 -1.29 7.13 25.03
CA MET A 441 -1.73 7.73 23.77
C MET A 441 -2.60 8.97 23.98
N ALA A 442 -3.54 8.94 24.91
CA ALA A 442 -4.37 10.08 25.25
C ALA A 442 -3.58 11.24 25.88
N GLN A 443 -2.60 10.96 26.74
CA GLN A 443 -1.71 11.99 27.31
C GLN A 443 -0.75 12.59 26.27
N MET A 444 -0.25 11.82 25.32
CA MET A 444 0.57 12.33 24.22
C MET A 444 -0.24 13.18 23.23
N GLY A 445 -1.54 12.89 23.05
CA GLY A 445 -2.44 13.70 22.23
C GLY A 445 -2.77 15.08 22.86
N ASN A 446 -2.78 15.19 24.19
CA ASN A 446 -3.11 16.44 24.90
C ASN A 446 -1.93 17.40 25.14
N GLN A 447 -0.68 17.00 24.92
CA GLN A 447 0.48 17.90 25.07
C GLN A 447 0.72 18.83 23.87
N GLY A 448 -0.20 18.88 22.90
CA GLY A 448 -0.17 19.81 21.76
C GLY A 448 -0.88 21.14 21.97
N GLN A 449 -1.50 21.37 23.12
CA GLN A 449 -2.10 22.67 23.46
C GLN A 449 -1.23 23.41 24.51
N ILE A 450 -0.39 24.30 24.02
CA ILE A 450 0.25 25.32 24.85
C ILE A 450 -0.83 26.37 25.14
N PRO A 451 -1.16 26.67 26.41
CA PRO A 451 -2.05 27.79 26.73
C PRO A 451 -1.31 29.10 26.46
N ARG A 452 -2.00 30.02 25.84
CA ARG A 452 -1.67 31.45 25.91
C ARG A 452 -2.14 32.02 27.22
#